data_a5a431cdadb59fabb6019d3c83f409b9
#
_entry.id   a5a431cdadb59fabb6019d3c83f409b9
#
_cell.length_a   1.000
_cell.length_b   1.000
_cell.length_c   1.000
_cell.angle_alpha   90.00
_cell.angle_beta   90.00
_cell.angle_gamma   90.00
#
_symmetry.space_group_name_H-M   'P 1'
#
loop_
_entity.id
_entity.type
_entity.pdbx_description
1 polymer ?
#
loop_
_entity_poly.entity_id
_entity_poly.type
_entity_poly.pdbx_seq_one_letter_code
_entity_poly.pdbx_strand_id
1 'polypeptide(L)'
;MADKLPYKAILARKEGMTQAFDEKGNVVPVTMLKAGPCVVMQVKTKESDGYHALQVGFLDQKPARLNKPQRVEAEKRKVAAKKHVQEIRLDGPSDRKVGDELKCDEFAAGDVIDVVGHAKGRGFVGVMVAWNFKHKPRSRGNMNMRGPGSIGMRAYPGRVLKGKRMATHWGGERITSKNHRVVAVQPDQGTLLVSGSVPGTDDGIVFVRTARSKRPFAKA
;
A
#
# COMPACT_ATOMS: atom_id res chain seq x y z
N MET A 1 -20.08 9.51 -20.72
CA MET A 1 -18.64 9.13 -20.57
C MET A 1 -18.25 9.50 -19.17
N ALA A 2 -17.86 8.56 -18.31
CA ALA A 2 -17.44 8.89 -16.95
C ALA A 2 -16.10 9.65 -17.04
N ASP A 3 -16.06 10.87 -16.50
CA ASP A 3 -14.84 11.67 -16.41
C ASP A 3 -13.73 10.82 -15.75
N LYS A 4 -12.78 10.42 -16.57
CA LYS A 4 -11.56 9.75 -16.10
C LYS A 4 -10.76 10.80 -15.35
N LEU A 5 -10.83 10.80 -14.04
CA LEU A 5 -9.97 11.66 -13.23
C LEU A 5 -8.50 11.38 -13.55
N PRO A 6 -7.66 12.41 -13.59
CA PRO A 6 -6.24 12.24 -13.80
C PRO A 6 -5.70 11.25 -12.73
N TYR A 7 -4.96 10.25 -13.18
CA TYR A 7 -4.38 9.26 -12.28
C TYR A 7 -3.25 9.90 -11.48
N LYS A 8 -3.55 10.27 -10.24
CA LYS A 8 -2.61 10.83 -9.29
C LYS A 8 -2.09 9.72 -8.39
N ALA A 9 -0.80 9.70 -8.14
CA ALA A 9 -0.21 8.76 -7.20
C ALA A 9 1.06 9.30 -6.57
N ILE A 10 1.32 8.96 -5.31
CA ILE A 10 2.48 9.41 -4.55
C ILE A 10 2.92 8.33 -3.56
N LEU A 11 4.21 8.31 -3.22
CA LEU A 11 4.73 7.55 -2.10
C LEU A 11 4.66 8.38 -0.83
N ALA A 12 4.24 7.74 0.25
CA ALA A 12 4.14 8.38 1.55
C ALA A 12 4.66 7.47 2.66
N ARG A 13 5.01 8.05 3.79
CA ARG A 13 5.36 7.33 5.02
C ARG A 13 4.22 7.48 6.02
N LYS A 14 3.78 6.37 6.59
CA LYS A 14 2.79 6.37 7.66
C LYS A 14 3.42 6.88 8.95
N GLU A 15 2.87 7.93 9.54
CA GLU A 15 3.36 8.47 10.81
C GLU A 15 2.58 7.93 12.02
N GLY A 16 1.26 7.75 11.87
CA GLY A 16 0.42 7.27 12.95
C GLY A 16 -1.05 7.52 12.66
N MET A 17 -1.87 7.34 13.68
CA MET A 17 -3.29 7.63 13.62
C MET A 17 -3.69 8.67 14.67
N THR A 18 -4.62 9.52 14.30
CA THR A 18 -5.24 10.52 15.17
C THR A 18 -6.73 10.62 14.87
N GLN A 19 -7.39 11.59 15.42
CA GLN A 19 -8.81 11.87 15.15
C GLN A 19 -8.95 13.31 14.64
N ALA A 20 -9.88 13.50 13.73
CA ALA A 20 -10.32 14.81 13.26
C ALA A 20 -11.82 14.95 13.52
N PHE A 21 -12.31 16.18 13.58
CA PHE A 21 -13.74 16.45 13.70
C PHE A 21 -14.28 16.88 12.34
N ASP A 22 -15.43 16.31 11.98
CA ASP A 22 -16.17 16.75 10.79
C ASP A 22 -16.95 18.04 11.11
N GLU A 23 -17.44 18.73 10.08
CA GLU A 23 -18.26 19.95 10.21
C GLU A 23 -19.48 19.78 11.13
N LYS A 24 -19.99 18.55 11.24
CA LYS A 24 -21.10 18.17 12.13
C LYS A 24 -20.67 17.85 13.57
N GLY A 25 -19.37 17.97 13.90
CA GLY A 25 -18.81 17.63 15.21
C GLY A 25 -18.59 16.13 15.45
N ASN A 26 -18.78 15.28 14.42
CA ASN A 26 -18.51 13.84 14.55
C ASN A 26 -16.99 13.56 14.52
N VAL A 27 -16.56 12.60 15.34
CA VAL A 27 -15.18 12.14 15.37
C VAL A 27 -14.91 11.23 14.17
N VAL A 28 -13.94 11.61 13.35
CA VAL A 28 -13.45 10.81 12.20
C VAL A 28 -12.05 10.31 12.52
N PRO A 29 -11.81 8.98 12.60
CA PRO A 29 -10.46 8.46 12.75
C PRO A 29 -9.67 8.72 11.48
N VAL A 30 -8.47 9.27 11.61
CA VAL A 30 -7.60 9.60 10.46
C VAL A 30 -6.22 9.03 10.65
N THR A 31 -5.61 8.62 9.55
CA THR A 31 -4.19 8.24 9.49
C THR A 31 -3.40 9.39 8.87
N MET A 32 -2.30 9.78 9.52
CA MET A 32 -1.37 10.77 9.03
C MET A 32 -0.35 10.10 8.11
N LEU A 33 -0.24 10.61 6.88
CA LEU A 33 0.70 10.14 5.88
C LEU A 33 1.60 11.31 5.47
N LYS A 34 2.89 11.20 5.71
CA LYS A 34 3.88 12.15 5.18
C LYS A 34 4.16 11.82 3.73
N ALA A 35 3.57 12.59 2.83
CA ALA A 35 3.56 12.36 1.39
C ALA A 35 4.57 13.27 0.69
N GLY A 36 5.57 12.66 0.05
CA GLY A 36 6.59 13.36 -0.71
C GLY A 36 7.63 14.10 0.15
N PRO A 37 8.48 14.93 -0.51
CA PRO A 37 8.56 15.07 -1.96
C PRO A 37 9.04 13.78 -2.64
N CYS A 38 8.36 13.37 -3.71
CA CYS A 38 8.79 12.27 -4.57
C CYS A 38 9.39 12.85 -5.84
N VAL A 39 10.55 12.37 -6.25
CA VAL A 39 11.24 12.84 -7.45
C VAL A 39 11.01 11.89 -8.61
N VAL A 40 10.69 12.41 -9.79
CA VAL A 40 10.58 11.64 -11.02
C VAL A 40 11.98 11.24 -11.46
N MET A 41 12.28 9.95 -11.42
CA MET A 41 13.58 9.40 -11.81
C MET A 41 13.64 9.03 -13.28
N GLN A 42 12.52 8.57 -13.85
CA GLN A 42 12.41 8.21 -15.27
C GLN A 42 10.98 8.39 -15.76
N VAL A 43 10.85 8.86 -16.98
CA VAL A 43 9.60 8.86 -17.75
C VAL A 43 9.68 7.71 -18.76
N LYS A 44 8.74 6.78 -18.68
CA LYS A 44 8.62 5.66 -19.61
C LYS A 44 7.59 5.96 -20.67
N THR A 45 7.94 5.71 -21.91
CA THR A 45 7.08 5.95 -23.07
C THR A 45 6.74 4.65 -23.78
N LYS A 46 5.67 4.65 -24.56
CA LYS A 46 5.25 3.47 -25.32
C LYS A 46 6.30 3.03 -26.34
N GLU A 47 7.10 3.98 -26.86
CA GLU A 47 8.12 3.72 -27.87
C GLU A 47 9.34 2.99 -27.30
N SER A 48 9.81 3.39 -26.10
CA SER A 48 11.00 2.82 -25.47
C SER A 48 10.71 1.60 -24.60
N ASP A 49 9.63 1.65 -23.82
CA ASP A 49 9.33 0.67 -22.75
C ASP A 49 8.05 -0.14 -23.03
N GLY A 50 7.28 0.19 -24.07
CA GLY A 50 6.03 -0.47 -24.43
C GLY A 50 4.79 0.01 -23.65
N TYR A 51 4.95 0.90 -22.68
CA TYR A 51 3.86 1.47 -21.88
C TYR A 51 4.23 2.84 -21.30
N HIS A 52 3.22 3.60 -20.88
CA HIS A 52 3.42 4.89 -20.21
C HIS A 52 3.50 4.71 -18.70
N ALA A 53 4.57 5.21 -18.08
CA ALA A 53 4.72 5.24 -16.63
C ALA A 53 5.70 6.32 -16.18
N LEU A 54 5.57 6.74 -14.93
CA LEU A 54 6.55 7.54 -14.21
C LEU A 54 7.23 6.66 -13.17
N GLN A 55 8.55 6.58 -13.20
CA GLN A 55 9.32 5.99 -12.12
C GLN A 55 9.62 7.08 -11.10
N VAL A 56 9.11 6.93 -9.88
CA VAL A 56 9.25 7.92 -8.81
C VAL A 56 10.09 7.38 -7.68
N GLY A 57 10.95 8.22 -7.13
CA GLY A 57 11.81 7.93 -6.01
C GLY A 57 11.39 8.69 -4.76
N PHE A 58 11.44 8.03 -3.60
CA PHE A 58 11.09 8.60 -2.30
C PHE A 58 12.17 8.30 -1.26
N LEU A 59 12.44 9.25 -0.39
CA LEU A 59 13.50 9.25 0.63
C LEU A 59 14.92 9.13 0.04
N ASP A 60 15.80 9.97 0.51
CA ASP A 60 17.19 9.97 0.05
C ASP A 60 17.96 8.76 0.61
N GLN A 61 18.89 8.26 -0.17
CA GLN A 61 19.77 7.16 0.17
C GLN A 61 21.24 7.56 -0.07
N LYS A 62 22.13 7.14 0.83
CA LYS A 62 23.58 7.30 0.60
C LYS A 62 23.98 6.48 -0.64
N PRO A 63 24.72 7.05 -1.61
CA PRO A 63 25.11 6.35 -2.84
C PRO A 63 25.85 5.03 -2.58
N ALA A 64 26.63 4.96 -1.51
CA ALA A 64 27.35 3.75 -1.10
C ALA A 64 26.44 2.55 -0.75
N ARG A 65 25.16 2.78 -0.45
CA ARG A 65 24.17 1.72 -0.16
C ARG A 65 23.43 1.23 -1.40
N LEU A 66 23.63 1.86 -2.56
CA LEU A 66 23.04 1.44 -3.82
C LEU A 66 23.95 0.44 -4.52
N ASN A 67 23.33 -0.51 -5.22
CA ASN A 67 24.04 -1.39 -6.12
C ASN A 67 24.62 -0.60 -7.30
N LYS A 68 25.74 -1.08 -7.89
CA LYS A 68 26.41 -0.41 -9.00
C LYS A 68 25.48 -0.02 -10.16
N PRO A 69 24.57 -0.89 -10.66
CA PRO A 69 23.63 -0.50 -11.73
C PRO A 69 22.74 0.70 -11.34
N GLN A 70 22.14 0.68 -10.14
CA GLN A 70 21.26 1.76 -9.67
C GLN A 70 22.00 3.08 -9.51
N ARG A 71 23.27 3.03 -9.01
CA ARG A 71 24.10 4.22 -8.87
C ARG A 71 24.43 4.83 -10.22
N VAL A 72 24.90 4.03 -11.18
CA VAL A 72 25.23 4.50 -12.52
C VAL A 72 23.98 5.08 -13.23
N GLU A 73 22.81 4.48 -13.02
CA GLU A 73 21.57 4.96 -13.59
C GLU A 73 21.15 6.31 -13.00
N ALA A 74 21.26 6.49 -11.69
CA ALA A 74 20.98 7.75 -11.02
C ALA A 74 21.94 8.86 -11.47
N GLU A 75 23.25 8.55 -11.61
CA GLU A 75 24.26 9.46 -12.12
C GLU A 75 23.97 9.89 -13.56
N LYS A 76 23.64 8.93 -14.45
CA LYS A 76 23.27 9.24 -15.84
C LYS A 76 22.08 10.17 -15.96
N ARG A 77 21.10 10.03 -15.08
CA ARG A 77 19.88 10.87 -15.05
C ARG A 77 20.05 12.14 -14.25
N LYS A 78 21.17 12.33 -13.58
CA LYS A 78 21.46 13.49 -12.69
C LYS A 78 20.42 13.66 -11.58
N VAL A 79 19.92 12.55 -11.04
CA VAL A 79 18.93 12.52 -9.95
C VAL A 79 19.57 11.94 -8.69
N ALA A 80 19.23 12.51 -7.53
CA ALA A 80 19.72 11.99 -6.25
C ALA A 80 19.30 10.54 -6.02
N ALA A 81 20.16 9.77 -5.37
CA ALA A 81 19.88 8.37 -5.04
C ALA A 81 18.71 8.27 -4.05
N LYS A 82 17.68 7.51 -4.39
CA LYS A 82 16.46 7.33 -3.60
C LYS A 82 16.36 5.92 -3.02
N LYS A 83 15.81 5.83 -1.82
CA LYS A 83 15.68 4.56 -1.09
C LYS A 83 14.55 3.69 -1.62
N HIS A 84 13.41 4.29 -1.92
CA HIS A 84 12.22 3.60 -2.43
C HIS A 84 11.92 4.10 -3.82
N VAL A 85 11.88 3.18 -4.77
CA VAL A 85 11.58 3.49 -6.17
C VAL A 85 10.38 2.67 -6.59
N GLN A 86 9.38 3.33 -7.18
CA GLN A 86 8.17 2.67 -7.65
C GLN A 86 7.68 3.29 -8.94
N GLU A 87 7.02 2.48 -9.77
CA GLU A 87 6.39 2.94 -11.01
C GLU A 87 4.92 3.29 -10.80
N ILE A 88 4.55 4.42 -11.35
CA ILE A 88 3.17 4.90 -11.48
C ILE A 88 2.78 4.70 -12.93
N ARG A 89 1.98 3.69 -13.23
CA ARG A 89 1.47 3.45 -14.58
C ARG A 89 0.40 4.48 -14.93
N LEU A 90 0.55 5.07 -16.11
CA LEU A 90 -0.37 6.07 -16.66
C LEU A 90 -1.15 5.48 -17.84
N ASP A 91 -2.33 6.02 -18.08
CA ASP A 91 -3.15 5.64 -19.22
C ASP A 91 -2.72 6.34 -20.53
N GLY A 92 -1.90 7.39 -20.44
CA GLY A 92 -1.41 8.19 -21.56
C GLY A 92 -0.03 8.82 -21.30
N PRO A 93 0.53 9.55 -22.26
CA PRO A 93 1.79 10.24 -22.09
C PRO A 93 1.71 11.24 -20.93
N SER A 94 2.83 11.49 -20.27
CA SER A 94 2.95 12.46 -19.18
C SER A 94 3.78 13.65 -19.63
N ASP A 95 3.35 14.84 -19.22
CA ASP A 95 4.10 16.10 -19.45
C ASP A 95 5.24 16.30 -18.44
N ARG A 96 5.36 15.43 -17.44
CA ARG A 96 6.39 15.47 -16.40
C ARG A 96 7.76 15.14 -16.97
N LYS A 97 8.78 15.78 -16.41
CA LYS A 97 10.19 15.58 -16.77
C LYS A 97 10.95 14.89 -15.65
N VAL A 98 12.10 14.30 -16.00
CA VAL A 98 13.02 13.74 -15.01
C VAL A 98 13.54 14.86 -14.13
N GLY A 99 13.47 14.67 -12.80
CA GLY A 99 13.82 15.66 -11.79
C GLY A 99 12.64 16.44 -11.21
N ASP A 100 11.44 16.35 -11.80
CA ASP A 100 10.24 17.00 -11.25
C ASP A 100 9.87 16.41 -9.89
N GLU A 101 9.36 17.24 -9.00
CA GLU A 101 8.88 16.83 -7.69
C GLU A 101 7.36 16.66 -7.66
N LEU A 102 6.92 15.52 -7.16
CA LEU A 102 5.52 15.26 -6.83
C LEU A 102 5.30 15.54 -5.34
N LYS A 103 4.39 16.42 -5.03
CA LYS A 103 4.03 16.85 -3.66
C LYS A 103 2.61 16.43 -3.32
N CYS A 104 2.26 16.58 -2.04
CA CYS A 104 0.91 16.26 -1.54
C CYS A 104 -0.18 17.16 -2.14
N ASP A 105 0.18 18.33 -2.68
CA ASP A 105 -0.73 19.32 -3.26
C ASP A 105 -1.51 18.80 -4.48
N GLU A 106 -1.06 17.70 -5.06
CA GLU A 106 -1.80 17.03 -6.14
C GLU A 106 -3.16 16.47 -5.68
N PHE A 107 -3.30 16.21 -4.38
CA PHE A 107 -4.54 15.71 -3.79
C PHE A 107 -5.33 16.84 -3.16
N ALA A 108 -6.65 16.78 -3.27
CA ALA A 108 -7.57 17.71 -2.64
C ALA A 108 -8.35 17.04 -1.51
N ALA A 109 -8.80 17.84 -0.54
CA ALA A 109 -9.75 17.36 0.46
C ALA A 109 -11.03 16.85 -0.22
N GLY A 110 -11.51 15.68 0.20
CA GLY A 110 -12.65 15.00 -0.42
C GLY A 110 -12.28 14.00 -1.52
N ASP A 111 -11.05 13.98 -2.02
CA ASP A 111 -10.61 12.98 -3.00
C ASP A 111 -10.74 11.57 -2.45
N VAL A 112 -11.14 10.62 -3.32
CA VAL A 112 -11.20 9.20 -2.98
C VAL A 112 -9.95 8.52 -3.50
N ILE A 113 -9.24 7.87 -2.58
CA ILE A 113 -7.93 7.25 -2.83
C ILE A 113 -7.90 5.79 -2.42
N ASP A 114 -7.02 5.03 -3.06
CA ASP A 114 -6.62 3.69 -2.64
C ASP A 114 -5.21 3.77 -2.03
N VAL A 115 -5.03 3.15 -0.87
CA VAL A 115 -3.74 3.09 -0.20
C VAL A 115 -3.21 1.67 -0.22
N VAL A 116 -2.02 1.49 -0.79
CA VAL A 116 -1.34 0.19 -0.90
C VAL A 116 -0.16 0.18 0.06
N GLY A 117 -0.09 -0.83 0.90
CA GLY A 117 1.00 -1.01 1.85
C GLY A 117 1.26 -2.48 2.12
N HIS A 118 2.24 -2.76 2.97
CA HIS A 118 2.53 -4.10 3.45
C HIS A 118 1.95 -4.30 4.84
N ALA A 119 1.16 -5.34 5.04
CA ALA A 119 0.60 -5.68 6.34
C ALA A 119 1.70 -5.94 7.38
N LYS A 120 1.38 -5.73 8.65
CA LYS A 120 2.28 -6.11 9.76
C LYS A 120 2.56 -7.61 9.70
N GLY A 121 3.84 -8.01 9.70
CA GLY A 121 4.24 -9.42 9.73
C GLY A 121 3.88 -10.06 11.07
N ARG A 122 3.42 -11.31 11.04
CA ARG A 122 3.08 -12.10 12.23
C ARG A 122 3.83 -13.43 12.30
N GLY A 123 4.77 -13.66 11.39
CA GLY A 123 5.56 -14.87 11.32
C GLY A 123 4.74 -16.09 10.94
N PHE A 124 5.22 -17.28 11.31
CA PHE A 124 4.52 -18.54 11.08
C PHE A 124 3.45 -18.75 12.16
N VAL A 125 2.20 -18.87 11.76
CA VAL A 125 1.05 -18.95 12.67
C VAL A 125 0.23 -20.21 12.42
N GLY A 126 -0.38 -20.73 13.49
CA GLY A 126 -1.27 -21.89 13.42
C GLY A 126 -2.61 -21.56 12.75
N VAL A 127 -3.34 -22.63 12.42
CA VAL A 127 -4.64 -22.56 11.71
C VAL A 127 -5.71 -21.77 12.43
N MET A 128 -5.63 -21.64 13.74
CA MET A 128 -6.60 -20.89 14.52
C MET A 128 -6.46 -19.37 14.30
N VAL A 129 -5.22 -18.89 14.25
CA VAL A 129 -4.93 -17.47 14.05
C VAL A 129 -5.09 -17.09 12.58
N ALA A 130 -4.56 -17.94 11.67
CA ALA A 130 -4.59 -17.65 10.23
C ALA A 130 -5.98 -17.82 9.60
N TRP A 131 -6.79 -18.77 10.08
CA TRP A 131 -8.03 -19.17 9.42
C TRP A 131 -9.25 -19.22 10.35
N ASN A 132 -9.13 -18.74 11.59
CA ASN A 132 -10.20 -18.70 12.59
C ASN A 132 -10.81 -20.09 12.87
N PHE A 133 -9.99 -21.15 12.92
CA PHE A 133 -10.47 -22.48 13.29
C PHE A 133 -10.92 -22.48 14.75
N LYS A 134 -12.04 -23.17 15.04
CA LYS A 134 -12.57 -23.32 16.39
C LYS A 134 -11.67 -24.20 17.25
N HIS A 135 -11.60 -23.87 18.53
CA HIS A 135 -11.02 -24.76 19.54
C HIS A 135 -11.82 -26.06 19.67
N LYS A 136 -11.12 -27.15 19.83
CA LYS A 136 -11.72 -28.37 20.37
C LYS A 136 -11.81 -28.27 21.91
N PRO A 137 -12.57 -29.17 22.58
CA PRO A 137 -12.66 -29.19 24.02
C PRO A 137 -11.29 -29.17 24.70
N ARG A 138 -11.15 -28.43 25.81
CA ARG A 138 -9.88 -28.32 26.55
C ARG A 138 -9.70 -29.40 27.62
N SER A 139 -10.71 -30.20 27.83
CA SER A 139 -10.75 -31.22 28.87
C SER A 139 -11.20 -32.60 28.28
N ARG A 140 -11.33 -33.59 29.13
CA ARG A 140 -11.81 -34.95 28.78
C ARG A 140 -10.96 -35.68 27.75
N GLY A 141 -9.61 -35.62 27.91
CA GLY A 141 -8.67 -36.42 27.12
C GLY A 141 -8.43 -35.94 25.69
N ASN A 142 -8.84 -34.72 25.34
CA ASN A 142 -8.59 -34.20 24.01
C ASN A 142 -7.13 -33.76 23.83
N MET A 143 -6.33 -34.51 23.06
CA MET A 143 -4.94 -34.24 22.80
C MET A 143 -4.70 -33.13 21.74
N ASN A 144 -5.68 -32.90 20.87
CA ASN A 144 -5.52 -32.01 19.68
C ASN A 144 -6.35 -30.74 19.79
N MET A 145 -6.17 -29.94 20.84
CA MET A 145 -6.95 -28.72 21.08
C MET A 145 -6.82 -27.67 19.98
N ARG A 146 -5.63 -27.50 19.42
CA ARG A 146 -5.30 -26.44 18.46
C ARG A 146 -4.88 -26.95 17.07
N GLY A 147 -5.05 -28.25 16.81
CA GLY A 147 -4.66 -28.87 15.55
C GLY A 147 -5.64 -28.59 14.40
N PRO A 148 -5.21 -28.75 13.14
CA PRO A 148 -6.06 -28.52 11.96
C PRO A 148 -7.18 -29.57 11.81
N GLY A 149 -7.09 -30.72 12.48
CA GLY A 149 -7.97 -31.84 12.25
C GLY A 149 -7.61 -32.64 11.00
N SER A 150 -8.59 -33.28 10.38
CA SER A 150 -8.37 -34.01 9.13
C SER A 150 -8.01 -33.08 7.99
N ILE A 151 -6.99 -33.43 7.22
CA ILE A 151 -6.49 -32.65 6.08
C ILE A 151 -6.92 -33.23 4.73
N GLY A 152 -7.54 -34.40 4.70
CA GLY A 152 -8.00 -35.05 3.47
C GLY A 152 -8.70 -36.36 3.69
N MET A 153 -9.04 -37.04 2.59
CA MET A 153 -9.58 -38.37 2.50
C MET A 153 -8.45 -39.41 2.54
N ARG A 154 -8.78 -40.67 2.47
CA ARG A 154 -7.81 -41.78 2.56
C ARG A 154 -7.11 -42.08 1.20
N ALA A 155 -7.46 -43.17 0.55
CA ALA A 155 -6.81 -43.65 -0.68
C ALA A 155 -7.16 -42.79 -1.90
N TYR A 156 -8.37 -42.30 -1.98
CA TYR A 156 -8.80 -41.36 -3.02
C TYR A 156 -9.04 -39.97 -2.40
N PRO A 157 -8.46 -38.87 -2.95
CA PRO A 157 -7.62 -38.74 -4.14
C PRO A 157 -6.13 -39.01 -3.91
N GLY A 158 -5.69 -39.59 -2.80
CA GLY A 158 -4.29 -39.91 -2.49
C GLY A 158 -3.36 -38.69 -2.26
N ARG A 159 -3.92 -37.51 -2.16
CA ARG A 159 -3.20 -36.25 -1.96
C ARG A 159 -4.02 -35.23 -1.16
N VAL A 160 -3.36 -34.26 -0.59
CA VAL A 160 -4.03 -33.09 -0.01
C VAL A 160 -4.36 -32.10 -1.14
N LEU A 161 -5.60 -31.64 -1.19
CA LEU A 161 -6.06 -30.69 -2.21
C LEU A 161 -5.35 -29.33 -2.06
N LYS A 162 -5.07 -28.70 -3.19
CA LYS A 162 -4.54 -27.32 -3.22
C LYS A 162 -5.52 -26.37 -2.52
N GLY A 163 -4.97 -25.35 -1.83
CA GLY A 163 -5.79 -24.38 -1.10
C GLY A 163 -6.29 -24.88 0.27
N LYS A 164 -5.89 -26.07 0.73
CA LYS A 164 -6.22 -26.55 2.07
C LYS A 164 -5.64 -25.61 3.13
N ARG A 165 -6.49 -25.17 4.06
CA ARG A 165 -6.12 -24.26 5.14
C ARG A 165 -5.22 -24.98 6.16
N MET A 166 -3.97 -24.62 6.21
CA MET A 166 -2.94 -25.14 7.11
C MET A 166 -2.24 -24.01 7.83
N ALA A 167 -1.34 -24.33 8.76
CA ALA A 167 -0.43 -23.33 9.32
C ALA A 167 0.37 -22.66 8.20
N THR A 168 0.55 -21.35 8.30
CA THR A 168 1.15 -20.55 7.23
C THR A 168 1.91 -19.37 7.79
N HIS A 169 2.81 -18.85 6.98
CA HIS A 169 3.40 -17.53 7.22
C HIS A 169 2.33 -16.45 6.97
N TRP A 170 2.08 -15.60 7.97
CA TRP A 170 1.00 -14.61 7.92
C TRP A 170 1.52 -13.18 8.11
N GLY A 171 0.93 -12.27 7.37
CA GLY A 171 1.36 -10.87 7.32
C GLY A 171 2.55 -10.64 6.38
N GLY A 172 3.00 -9.38 6.29
CA GLY A 172 4.00 -8.97 5.30
C GLY A 172 3.48 -8.91 3.87
N GLU A 173 2.23 -9.28 3.64
CA GLU A 173 1.58 -9.27 2.34
C GLU A 173 1.30 -7.84 1.87
N ARG A 174 1.35 -7.64 0.54
CA ARG A 174 0.94 -6.38 -0.08
C ARG A 174 -0.58 -6.29 -0.11
N ILE A 175 -1.12 -5.34 0.64
CA ILE A 175 -2.57 -5.13 0.78
C ILE A 175 -2.93 -3.76 0.21
N THR A 176 -4.08 -3.69 -0.47
CA THR A 176 -4.69 -2.45 -0.93
C THR A 176 -5.93 -2.17 -0.11
N SER A 177 -5.89 -1.11 0.68
CA SER A 177 -7.08 -0.55 1.33
C SER A 177 -7.72 0.44 0.37
N LYS A 178 -8.98 0.18 0.00
CA LYS A 178 -9.67 0.89 -1.09
C LYS A 178 -10.62 1.95 -0.57
N ASN A 179 -10.83 2.99 -1.40
CA ASN A 179 -11.86 4.01 -1.18
C ASN A 179 -11.73 4.76 0.15
N HIS A 180 -10.51 5.18 0.51
CA HIS A 180 -10.30 6.12 1.59
C HIS A 180 -10.59 7.54 1.11
N ARG A 181 -11.12 8.38 2.00
CA ARG A 181 -11.32 9.80 1.73
C ARG A 181 -10.15 10.61 2.27
N VAL A 182 -9.65 11.55 1.51
CA VAL A 182 -8.71 12.56 2.00
C VAL A 182 -9.52 13.55 2.82
N VAL A 183 -9.22 13.65 4.12
CA VAL A 183 -9.91 14.55 5.05
C VAL A 183 -9.33 15.95 4.94
N ALA A 184 -8.01 16.07 4.98
CA ALA A 184 -7.30 17.34 4.82
C ALA A 184 -5.93 17.10 4.19
N VAL A 185 -5.43 18.14 3.56
CA VAL A 185 -4.07 18.21 3.01
C VAL A 185 -3.36 19.38 3.67
N GLN A 186 -2.17 19.12 4.20
CA GLN A 186 -1.32 20.13 4.83
C GLN A 186 -0.04 20.30 3.99
N PRO A 187 -0.02 21.21 3.02
CA PRO A 187 1.11 21.36 2.09
C PRO A 187 2.40 21.71 2.80
N ASP A 188 2.35 22.62 3.78
CA ASP A 188 3.51 23.13 4.52
C ASP A 188 4.29 22.01 5.22
N GLN A 189 3.57 21.00 5.72
CA GLN A 189 4.15 19.84 6.41
C GLN A 189 4.33 18.62 5.49
N GLY A 190 3.81 18.68 4.26
CA GLY A 190 3.77 17.54 3.34
C GLY A 190 2.91 16.38 3.85
N THR A 191 1.84 16.67 4.62
CA THR A 191 1.03 15.64 5.29
C THR A 191 -0.35 15.52 4.65
N LEU A 192 -0.78 14.28 4.41
CA LEU A 192 -2.13 13.91 4.01
C LEU A 192 -2.85 13.25 5.19
N LEU A 193 -4.01 13.76 5.55
CA LEU A 193 -4.91 13.13 6.53
C LEU A 193 -5.93 12.27 5.79
N VAL A 194 -5.85 10.95 5.99
CA VAL A 194 -6.68 9.97 5.28
C VAL A 194 -7.63 9.30 6.26
N SER A 195 -8.91 9.21 5.91
CA SER A 195 -9.93 8.59 6.75
C SER A 195 -9.68 7.11 6.97
N GLY A 196 -9.81 6.64 8.21
CA GLY A 196 -9.70 5.23 8.58
C GLY A 196 -8.27 4.71 8.70
N SER A 197 -8.14 3.39 8.78
CA SER A 197 -6.86 2.70 9.01
C SER A 197 -6.15 2.36 7.70
N VAL A 198 -4.84 2.57 7.67
CA VAL A 198 -3.95 2.27 6.55
C VAL A 198 -3.07 1.06 6.88
N PRO A 199 -2.85 0.12 5.94
CA PRO A 199 -2.02 -1.05 6.18
C PRO A 199 -0.57 -0.69 6.50
N GLY A 200 0.07 -1.51 7.32
CA GLY A 200 1.50 -1.39 7.67
C GLY A 200 1.75 -0.90 9.10
N THR A 201 3.03 -0.92 9.46
CA THR A 201 3.56 -0.35 10.71
C THR A 201 3.68 1.16 10.57
N ASP A 202 3.87 1.83 11.69
CA ASP A 202 4.31 3.21 11.69
C ASP A 202 5.72 3.27 11.08
N ASP A 203 6.05 4.36 10.44
CA ASP A 203 7.21 4.53 9.54
C ASP A 203 7.21 3.63 8.29
N GLY A 204 6.18 2.82 8.07
CA GLY A 204 6.01 2.00 6.88
C GLY A 204 5.73 2.86 5.64
N ILE A 205 6.28 2.42 4.50
CA ILE A 205 6.04 3.09 3.22
C ILE A 205 4.73 2.59 2.62
N VAL A 206 3.92 3.53 2.18
CA VAL A 206 2.65 3.29 1.50
C VAL A 206 2.61 4.00 0.16
N PHE A 207 1.90 3.41 -0.77
CA PHE A 207 1.65 3.98 -2.08
C PHE A 207 0.20 4.45 -2.14
N VAL A 208 0.02 5.75 -2.27
CA VAL A 208 -1.29 6.42 -2.35
C VAL A 208 -1.59 6.68 -3.81
N ARG A 209 -2.79 6.35 -4.26
CA ARG A 209 -3.24 6.60 -5.63
C ARG A 209 -4.72 6.95 -5.68
N THR A 210 -5.17 7.60 -6.74
CA THR A 210 -6.59 7.80 -7.00
C THR A 210 -7.31 6.45 -7.05
N ALA A 211 -8.50 6.36 -6.45
CA ALA A 211 -9.28 5.13 -6.41
C ALA A 211 -9.72 4.72 -7.83
N ARG A 212 -9.50 3.44 -8.17
CA ARG A 212 -9.93 2.88 -9.46
C ARG A 212 -11.43 2.68 -9.56
N SER A 213 -12.08 2.41 -8.43
CA SER A 213 -13.51 2.17 -8.36
C SER A 213 -14.09 3.09 -7.30
N LYS A 214 -14.78 4.12 -7.73
CA LYS A 214 -15.52 5.01 -6.83
C LYS A 214 -16.79 4.32 -6.39
N ARG A 215 -16.89 3.94 -5.11
CA ARG A 215 -18.20 3.75 -4.49
C ARG A 215 -18.67 5.13 -4.00
N PRO A 216 -19.86 5.59 -4.39
CA PRO A 216 -20.42 6.77 -3.75
C PRO A 216 -20.53 6.46 -2.25
N PHE A 217 -19.85 7.25 -1.42
CA PHE A 217 -20.13 7.21 0.00
C PHE A 217 -21.60 7.62 0.16
N ALA A 218 -22.36 6.81 0.90
CA ALA A 218 -23.68 7.24 1.32
C ALA A 218 -23.51 8.62 1.97
N LYS A 219 -24.23 9.60 1.45
CA LYS A 219 -24.30 10.92 2.10
C LYS A 219 -24.93 10.65 3.47
N ALA A 220 -24.12 10.81 4.53
CA ALA A 220 -24.60 10.77 5.91
C ALA A 220 -25.49 11.99 6.18
#